data_40de4c124ebe544e7a9b8926517987f3
#
_entry.id   40de4c124ebe544e7a9b8926517987f3
#
_cell.length_a   1.000
_cell.length_b   1.000
_cell.length_c   1.000
_cell.angle_alpha   90.00
_cell.angle_beta   90.00
_cell.angle_gamma   90.00
#
_symmetry.space_group_name_H-M   'P 1'
#
loop_
_entity.id
_entity.type
_entity.pdbx_description
1 polymer ?
#
loop_
_entity_poly.entity_id
_entity_poly.type
_entity_poly.pdbx_seq_one_letter_code
_entity_poly.pdbx_strand_id
1 'polypeptide(L)'
;MPAVALGAMSLGVAGFLVMLPAVSDACQPEPGAPTVSASEVASAIAPGSDVLIVGDSYTTGRGSYDGMHGWAQDLVAERGWDATIDGVPGSGYVNTGRSHSSARTYGARIERHASLDPELVIVQGSQNDWLVDARTLETRVEQTLRTAERQWPDAVVVAIGPSAPQPRAKTTVAISAAVAAGARDARVPFIDAIDRQWFTSSNSASYAAGDGQHLNDDGYRYLADEIDGALEELTRTTPSERCS
;
A
#
# COMPACT_ATOMS: atom_id res chain seq x y z
N MET A 1 -61.71 43.52 -59.00
CA MET A 1 -61.43 42.55 -57.90
C MET A 1 -59.95 42.60 -57.63
N PRO A 2 -59.50 43.15 -56.51
CA PRO A 2 -58.07 43.24 -56.17
C PRO A 2 -57.64 42.01 -55.38
N ALA A 3 -56.48 41.44 -55.76
CA ALA A 3 -55.81 40.39 -55.06
C ALA A 3 -55.00 40.92 -53.85
N VAL A 4 -55.22 40.24 -52.72
CA VAL A 4 -54.51 40.55 -51.49
C VAL A 4 -53.26 39.66 -51.45
N ALA A 5 -52.07 40.27 -51.37
CA ALA A 5 -50.81 39.61 -51.13
C ALA A 5 -50.55 39.49 -49.64
N LEU A 6 -50.42 38.25 -49.10
CA LEU A 6 -49.97 38.00 -47.75
C LEU A 6 -48.43 37.99 -47.79
N GLY A 7 -47.80 38.90 -47.08
CA GLY A 7 -46.38 38.89 -46.79
C GLY A 7 -46.09 37.99 -45.58
N ALA A 8 -45.26 36.96 -45.74
CA ALA A 8 -44.75 36.14 -44.65
C ALA A 8 -43.51 36.79 -44.04
N MET A 9 -43.61 37.14 -42.76
CA MET A 9 -42.51 37.72 -41.95
C MET A 9 -41.79 36.57 -41.25
N SER A 10 -40.61 36.22 -41.75
CA SER A 10 -39.75 35.20 -41.10
C SER A 10 -38.94 35.84 -40.00
N LEU A 11 -39.24 35.47 -38.72
CA LEU A 11 -38.40 35.78 -37.59
C LEU A 11 -37.21 34.84 -37.58
N GLY A 12 -36.01 35.39 -37.84
CA GLY A 12 -34.76 34.68 -37.60
C GLY A 12 -34.42 34.64 -36.12
N VAL A 13 -34.44 33.45 -35.54
CA VAL A 13 -33.89 33.23 -34.16
C VAL A 13 -32.41 33.03 -34.31
N ALA A 14 -31.64 34.05 -33.90
CA ALA A 14 -30.19 33.93 -33.78
C ALA A 14 -29.88 33.13 -32.50
N GLY A 15 -29.57 31.85 -32.67
CA GLY A 15 -29.09 31.01 -31.57
C GLY A 15 -27.68 31.42 -31.19
N PHE A 16 -27.53 31.99 -29.99
CA PHE A 16 -26.24 32.21 -29.36
C PHE A 16 -25.72 30.83 -28.87
N LEU A 17 -24.75 30.26 -29.61
CA LEU A 17 -24.04 29.04 -29.18
C LEU A 17 -23.04 29.49 -28.11
N VAL A 18 -23.37 29.31 -26.84
CA VAL A 18 -22.42 29.47 -25.74
C VAL A 18 -21.46 28.27 -25.81
N MET A 19 -20.29 28.47 -26.35
CA MET A 19 -19.20 27.52 -26.19
C MET A 19 -18.74 27.56 -24.73
N LEU A 20 -19.20 26.59 -23.93
CA LEU A 20 -18.58 26.28 -22.67
C LEU A 20 -17.15 25.79 -22.95
N PRO A 21 -16.12 26.32 -22.26
CA PRO A 21 -14.80 25.75 -22.41
C PRO A 21 -14.86 24.27 -22.02
N ALA A 22 -14.37 23.41 -22.91
CA ALA A 22 -14.14 22.01 -22.55
C ALA A 22 -13.13 22.01 -21.40
N VAL A 23 -13.61 21.68 -20.19
CA VAL A 23 -12.72 21.36 -19.06
C VAL A 23 -11.91 20.16 -19.56
N SER A 24 -10.61 20.36 -19.75
CA SER A 24 -9.74 19.28 -20.21
C SER A 24 -9.78 18.15 -19.21
N ASP A 25 -10.21 16.97 -19.61
CA ASP A 25 -10.19 15.72 -18.84
C ASP A 25 -8.77 15.28 -18.41
N ALA A 26 -7.76 16.11 -18.69
CA ALA A 26 -6.35 15.77 -18.54
C ALA A 26 -5.85 15.75 -17.08
N CYS A 27 -6.69 16.17 -16.11
CA CYS A 27 -6.29 16.33 -14.71
C CYS A 27 -7.19 15.59 -13.71
N GLN A 28 -7.95 14.60 -14.13
CA GLN A 28 -8.62 13.72 -13.19
C GLN A 28 -7.64 12.65 -12.72
N PRO A 29 -7.46 12.47 -11.40
CA PRO A 29 -6.66 11.37 -10.90
C PRO A 29 -7.25 10.04 -11.37
N GLU A 30 -6.39 9.11 -11.77
CA GLU A 30 -6.82 7.77 -12.15
C GLU A 30 -7.69 7.15 -11.05
N PRO A 31 -8.78 6.46 -11.39
CA PRO A 31 -9.62 5.78 -10.41
C PRO A 31 -8.78 4.83 -9.54
N GLY A 32 -8.78 5.04 -8.22
CA GLY A 32 -7.99 4.24 -7.28
C GLY A 32 -6.54 4.74 -7.07
N ALA A 33 -6.16 5.90 -7.63
CA ALA A 33 -4.89 6.53 -7.28
C ALA A 33 -4.82 6.84 -5.77
N PRO A 34 -3.64 6.68 -5.14
CA PRO A 34 -3.44 7.05 -3.74
C PRO A 34 -3.82 8.51 -3.48
N THR A 35 -4.34 8.77 -2.29
CA THR A 35 -4.75 10.11 -1.87
C THR A 35 -3.62 10.92 -1.25
N VAL A 36 -2.57 10.24 -0.78
CA VAL A 36 -1.41 10.86 -0.15
C VAL A 36 -0.50 11.54 -1.17
N SER A 37 -0.01 12.73 -0.83
CA SER A 37 0.94 13.49 -1.66
C SER A 37 2.40 13.09 -1.38
N ALA A 38 3.31 13.42 -2.32
CA ALA A 38 4.74 13.19 -2.16
C ALA A 38 5.32 13.93 -0.95
N SER A 39 4.84 15.13 -0.64
CA SER A 39 5.28 15.91 0.51
C SER A 39 4.82 15.31 1.84
N GLU A 40 3.62 14.74 1.91
CA GLU A 40 3.14 14.03 3.10
C GLU A 40 3.99 12.79 3.36
N VAL A 41 4.28 11.99 2.32
CA VAL A 41 5.19 10.84 2.46
C VAL A 41 6.57 11.29 2.92
N ALA A 42 7.14 12.34 2.30
CA ALA A 42 8.46 12.85 2.69
C ALA A 42 8.52 13.31 4.16
N SER A 43 7.45 13.90 4.67
CA SER A 43 7.33 14.26 6.08
C SER A 43 7.25 13.03 6.97
N ALA A 44 6.40 12.06 6.61
CA ALA A 44 6.13 10.87 7.42
C ALA A 44 7.31 9.89 7.52
N ILE A 45 8.25 9.93 6.55
CA ILE A 45 9.48 9.10 6.58
C ILE A 45 10.70 9.84 7.13
N ALA A 46 10.54 11.06 7.63
CA ALA A 46 11.64 11.85 8.17
C ALA A 46 12.23 11.21 9.45
N PRO A 47 13.51 11.49 9.78
CA PRO A 47 14.09 11.03 11.04
C PRO A 47 13.31 11.56 12.26
N GLY A 48 13.05 10.68 13.23
CA GLY A 48 12.30 11.00 14.43
C GLY A 48 10.78 10.87 14.30
N SER A 49 10.25 10.47 13.13
CA SER A 49 8.82 10.22 12.97
C SER A 49 8.34 9.06 13.82
N ASP A 50 7.11 9.20 14.34
CA ASP A 50 6.38 8.13 15.03
C ASP A 50 5.83 7.14 13.99
N VAL A 51 6.23 5.86 14.08
CA VAL A 51 5.90 4.84 13.07
C VAL A 51 5.24 3.61 13.70
N LEU A 52 4.13 3.16 13.11
CA LEU A 52 3.56 1.85 13.41
C LEU A 52 3.83 0.89 12.24
N ILE A 53 4.48 -0.23 12.54
CA ILE A 53 4.72 -1.31 11.57
C ILE A 53 3.93 -2.54 11.99
N VAL A 54 2.98 -2.97 11.18
CA VAL A 54 2.18 -4.18 11.38
C VAL A 54 2.54 -5.22 10.33
N GLY A 55 2.88 -6.43 10.77
CA GLY A 55 3.25 -7.49 9.82
C GLY A 55 3.27 -8.89 10.43
N ASP A 56 3.93 -9.81 9.77
CA ASP A 56 3.98 -11.22 10.14
C ASP A 56 5.35 -11.68 10.68
N SER A 57 5.78 -12.88 10.32
CA SER A 57 7.08 -13.42 10.73
C SER A 57 8.28 -12.72 10.09
N TYR A 58 8.10 -12.03 8.96
CA TYR A 58 9.14 -11.22 8.34
C TYR A 58 9.39 -9.95 9.13
N THR A 59 8.33 -9.35 9.64
CA THR A 59 8.41 -8.17 10.50
C THR A 59 9.01 -8.49 11.87
N THR A 60 8.86 -9.74 12.37
CA THR A 60 9.57 -10.18 13.60
C THR A 60 11.02 -10.53 13.38
N GLY A 61 11.47 -10.75 12.14
CA GLY A 61 12.82 -11.22 11.84
C GLY A 61 13.01 -12.73 11.97
N ARG A 62 11.94 -13.52 11.79
CA ARG A 62 12.08 -14.98 11.85
C ARG A 62 13.03 -15.48 10.77
N GLY A 63 14.04 -16.26 11.15
CA GLY A 63 15.09 -16.77 10.26
C GLY A 63 16.41 -16.03 10.41
N SER A 64 16.43 -14.84 11.03
CA SER A 64 17.65 -14.16 11.46
C SER A 64 18.34 -14.94 12.58
N TYR A 65 19.57 -14.55 12.92
CA TYR A 65 20.40 -15.24 13.91
C TYR A 65 19.70 -15.40 15.27
N ASP A 66 19.01 -14.37 15.74
CA ASP A 66 18.26 -14.38 17.02
C ASP A 66 16.77 -14.66 16.83
N GLY A 67 16.27 -14.68 15.57
CA GLY A 67 14.88 -14.90 15.22
C GLY A 67 13.96 -13.70 15.52
N MET A 68 14.52 -12.55 15.86
CA MET A 68 13.78 -11.34 16.27
C MET A 68 14.28 -10.05 15.61
N HIS A 69 15.33 -10.12 14.77
CA HIS A 69 15.91 -8.98 14.08
C HIS A 69 15.62 -9.08 12.58
N GLY A 70 14.63 -8.34 12.12
CA GLY A 70 14.18 -8.35 10.73
C GLY A 70 14.30 -6.99 10.06
N TRP A 71 13.79 -6.88 8.87
CA TRP A 71 13.81 -5.66 8.07
C TRP A 71 13.27 -4.42 8.82
N ALA A 72 12.25 -4.61 9.65
CA ALA A 72 11.62 -3.50 10.37
C ALA A 72 12.56 -2.88 11.41
N GLN A 73 13.33 -3.73 12.12
CA GLN A 73 14.32 -3.28 13.09
C GLN A 73 15.48 -2.57 12.40
N ASP A 74 15.96 -3.11 11.27
CA ASP A 74 17.03 -2.49 10.47
C ASP A 74 16.61 -1.12 9.96
N LEU A 75 15.44 -1.03 9.30
CA LEU A 75 14.93 0.21 8.73
C LEU A 75 14.65 1.28 9.79
N VAL A 76 14.04 0.90 10.93
CA VAL A 76 13.80 1.82 12.04
C VAL A 76 15.10 2.41 12.58
N ALA A 77 16.14 1.57 12.75
CA ALA A 77 17.44 2.02 13.22
C ALA A 77 18.13 2.95 12.20
N GLU A 78 18.06 2.63 10.91
CA GLU A 78 18.67 3.42 9.84
C GLU A 78 18.00 4.80 9.69
N ARG A 79 16.67 4.84 9.71
CA ARG A 79 15.89 6.08 9.59
C ARG A 79 15.84 6.91 10.87
N GLY A 80 16.17 6.29 12.01
CA GLY A 80 16.05 6.95 13.32
C GLY A 80 14.60 7.25 13.71
N TRP A 81 13.67 6.36 13.37
CA TRP A 81 12.25 6.48 13.71
C TRP A 81 11.98 6.10 15.16
N ASP A 82 10.95 6.71 15.77
CA ASP A 82 10.33 6.22 17.01
C ASP A 82 9.22 5.24 16.62
N ALA A 83 9.47 3.94 16.73
CA ALA A 83 8.62 2.96 16.11
C ALA A 83 8.02 1.93 17.06
N THR A 84 6.73 1.65 16.88
CA THR A 84 6.06 0.46 17.38
C THR A 84 6.05 -0.61 16.31
N ILE A 85 6.82 -1.70 16.52
CA ILE A 85 6.86 -2.84 15.60
C ILE A 85 5.97 -3.95 16.14
N ASP A 86 4.84 -4.20 15.48
CA ASP A 86 3.89 -5.27 15.80
C ASP A 86 3.96 -6.39 14.74
N GLY A 87 4.96 -7.24 14.87
CA GLY A 87 5.12 -8.46 14.08
C GLY A 87 4.50 -9.66 14.80
N VAL A 88 3.66 -10.45 14.10
CA VAL A 88 3.07 -11.67 14.66
C VAL A 88 3.23 -12.83 13.69
N PRO A 89 4.11 -13.81 13.98
CA PRO A 89 4.36 -14.92 13.08
C PRO A 89 3.10 -15.70 12.68
N GLY A 90 2.95 -15.94 11.37
CA GLY A 90 1.83 -16.70 10.80
C GLY A 90 0.54 -15.89 10.65
N SER A 91 0.49 -14.63 11.08
CA SER A 91 -0.69 -13.77 10.90
C SER A 91 -0.75 -13.15 9.51
N GLY A 92 -1.90 -12.58 9.18
CA GLY A 92 -2.19 -11.91 7.92
C GLY A 92 -3.39 -10.99 8.03
N TYR A 93 -3.90 -10.57 6.90
CA TYR A 93 -5.16 -9.83 6.84
C TYR A 93 -6.35 -10.68 7.29
N VAL A 94 -6.30 -11.98 7.03
CA VAL A 94 -7.32 -12.99 7.43
C VAL A 94 -6.73 -14.03 8.36
N ASN A 95 -5.52 -14.50 8.08
CA ASN A 95 -4.90 -15.56 8.85
C ASN A 95 -4.54 -15.09 10.26
N THR A 96 -4.85 -15.92 11.23
CA THR A 96 -4.62 -15.65 12.67
C THR A 96 -3.38 -16.35 13.24
N GLY A 97 -2.64 -17.08 12.40
CA GLY A 97 -1.55 -17.93 12.84
C GLY A 97 -2.03 -19.12 13.66
N ARG A 98 -1.17 -19.62 14.55
CA ARG A 98 -1.45 -20.83 15.34
C ARG A 98 -2.53 -20.68 16.40
N SER A 99 -2.86 -19.49 16.81
CA SER A 99 -3.76 -19.27 17.97
C SER A 99 -5.24 -19.26 17.62
N HIS A 100 -5.61 -19.23 16.34
CA HIS A 100 -6.99 -19.09 15.84
C HIS A 100 -7.78 -17.89 16.41
N SER A 101 -7.11 -16.93 17.05
CA SER A 101 -7.74 -15.74 17.60
C SER A 101 -7.80 -14.64 16.56
N SER A 102 -9.00 -14.12 16.27
CA SER A 102 -9.21 -12.99 15.37
C SER A 102 -8.44 -11.73 15.78
N ALA A 103 -8.11 -11.59 17.07
CA ALA A 103 -7.27 -10.50 17.59
C ALA A 103 -5.85 -10.46 17.00
N ARG A 104 -5.44 -11.47 16.24
CA ARG A 104 -4.12 -11.57 15.61
C ARG A 104 -4.09 -11.10 14.15
N THR A 105 -5.23 -10.87 13.52
CA THR A 105 -5.29 -10.31 12.17
C THR A 105 -4.72 -8.89 12.15
N TYR A 106 -4.25 -8.44 10.99
CA TYR A 106 -3.67 -7.10 10.86
C TYR A 106 -4.67 -6.01 11.28
N GLY A 107 -5.93 -6.10 10.81
CA GLY A 107 -6.96 -5.13 11.17
C GLY A 107 -7.22 -5.04 12.67
N ALA A 108 -7.37 -6.18 13.36
CA ALA A 108 -7.60 -6.19 14.80
C ALA A 108 -6.40 -5.65 15.61
N ARG A 109 -5.17 -5.77 15.06
CA ARG A 109 -3.97 -5.21 15.69
C ARG A 109 -3.87 -3.70 15.47
N ILE A 110 -4.23 -3.20 14.31
CA ILE A 110 -4.37 -1.76 14.06
C ILE A 110 -5.37 -1.15 15.04
N GLU A 111 -6.56 -1.72 15.18
CA GLU A 111 -7.56 -1.24 16.14
C GLU A 111 -7.04 -1.21 17.58
N ARG A 112 -6.23 -2.17 17.98
CA ARG A 112 -5.64 -2.24 19.33
C ARG A 112 -4.64 -1.11 19.61
N HIS A 113 -4.01 -0.56 18.59
CA HIS A 113 -3.06 0.54 18.71
C HIS A 113 -3.71 1.93 18.67
N ALA A 114 -5.02 2.05 18.94
CA ALA A 114 -5.77 3.31 18.87
C ALA A 114 -5.26 4.45 19.77
N SER A 115 -4.39 4.14 20.75
CA SER A 115 -3.77 5.16 21.61
C SER A 115 -2.49 5.76 21.04
N LEU A 116 -1.96 5.22 19.94
CA LEU A 116 -0.82 5.78 19.22
C LEU A 116 -1.28 6.93 18.34
N ASP A 117 -0.33 7.78 17.95
CA ASP A 117 -0.53 8.88 16.99
C ASP A 117 0.59 8.85 15.94
N PRO A 118 0.66 7.79 15.10
CA PRO A 118 1.76 7.63 14.15
C PRO A 118 1.62 8.60 12.97
N GLU A 119 2.77 9.08 12.49
CA GLU A 119 2.87 9.83 11.22
C GLU A 119 2.93 8.87 10.01
N LEU A 120 3.43 7.63 10.23
CA LEU A 120 3.51 6.58 9.22
C LEU A 120 2.98 5.25 9.76
N VAL A 121 2.12 4.59 8.98
CA VAL A 121 1.67 3.22 9.23
C VAL A 121 2.08 2.33 8.08
N ILE A 122 2.92 1.34 8.35
CA ILE A 122 3.32 0.33 7.35
C ILE A 122 2.62 -1.00 7.67
N VAL A 123 1.88 -1.54 6.69
CA VAL A 123 1.25 -2.86 6.77
C VAL A 123 1.92 -3.81 5.77
N GLN A 124 2.75 -4.73 6.27
CA GLN A 124 3.57 -5.61 5.43
C GLN A 124 3.09 -7.07 5.47
N GLY A 125 2.92 -7.64 4.30
CA GLY A 125 2.56 -9.05 4.07
C GLY A 125 1.34 -9.18 3.14
N SER A 126 0.60 -10.28 3.16
CA SER A 126 0.83 -11.45 3.99
C SER A 126 0.91 -12.69 3.12
N GLN A 127 2.02 -13.40 3.19
CA GLN A 127 2.14 -14.71 2.53
C GLN A 127 1.38 -15.82 3.28
N ASN A 128 0.86 -15.53 4.46
CA ASN A 128 0.15 -16.49 5.30
C ASN A 128 -1.33 -16.65 4.88
N ASP A 129 -1.85 -15.75 4.04
CA ASP A 129 -3.22 -15.80 3.54
C ASP A 129 -3.39 -16.72 2.30
N TRP A 130 -2.47 -17.66 2.08
CA TRP A 130 -2.40 -18.52 0.89
C TRP A 130 -3.61 -19.45 0.67
N LEU A 131 -4.42 -19.69 1.70
CA LEU A 131 -5.68 -20.46 1.61
C LEU A 131 -6.92 -19.56 1.49
N VAL A 132 -6.75 -18.24 1.51
CA VAL A 132 -7.84 -17.29 1.41
C VAL A 132 -8.14 -17.03 -0.07
N ASP A 133 -9.41 -17.05 -0.46
CA ASP A 133 -9.78 -16.65 -1.81
C ASP A 133 -9.48 -15.18 -2.06
N ALA A 134 -9.15 -14.84 -3.31
CA ALA A 134 -8.64 -13.52 -3.67
C ALA A 134 -9.62 -12.39 -3.31
N ARG A 135 -10.93 -12.59 -3.50
CA ARG A 135 -11.95 -11.56 -3.22
C ARG A 135 -12.11 -11.31 -1.72
N THR A 136 -12.07 -12.36 -0.91
CA THR A 136 -12.08 -12.22 0.55
C THR A 136 -10.83 -11.49 1.02
N LEU A 137 -9.66 -11.83 0.48
CA LEU A 137 -8.40 -11.18 0.83
C LEU A 137 -8.43 -9.69 0.44
N GLU A 138 -8.79 -9.34 -0.80
CA GLU A 138 -8.98 -7.98 -1.30
C GLU A 138 -9.86 -7.16 -0.35
N THR A 139 -11.05 -7.67 -0.02
CA THR A 139 -11.98 -7.00 0.90
C THR A 139 -11.37 -6.78 2.29
N ARG A 140 -10.62 -7.75 2.83
CA ARG A 140 -9.99 -7.61 4.14
C ARG A 140 -8.81 -6.64 4.14
N VAL A 141 -8.05 -6.60 3.05
CA VAL A 141 -7.01 -5.60 2.85
C VAL A 141 -7.61 -4.19 2.85
N GLU A 142 -8.62 -3.95 1.99
CA GLU A 142 -9.32 -2.67 1.94
C GLU A 142 -9.83 -2.25 3.33
N GLN A 143 -10.55 -3.13 4.03
CA GLN A 143 -11.08 -2.85 5.35
C GLN A 143 -9.99 -2.50 6.36
N THR A 144 -8.87 -3.22 6.34
CA THR A 144 -7.73 -3.02 7.25
C THR A 144 -7.09 -1.64 7.01
N LEU A 145 -6.81 -1.31 5.76
CA LEU A 145 -6.17 -0.05 5.40
C LEU A 145 -7.08 1.15 5.69
N ARG A 146 -8.36 1.06 5.32
CA ARG A 146 -9.35 2.09 5.68
C ARG A 146 -9.55 2.23 7.19
N THR A 147 -9.32 1.18 7.97
CA THR A 147 -9.35 1.27 9.43
C THR A 147 -8.18 2.09 9.93
N ALA A 148 -6.97 1.90 9.40
CA ALA A 148 -5.82 2.71 9.72
C ALA A 148 -6.05 4.19 9.36
N GLU A 149 -6.50 4.49 8.13
CA GLU A 149 -6.81 5.85 7.69
C GLU A 149 -7.86 6.56 8.56
N ARG A 150 -8.90 5.83 8.97
CA ARG A 150 -9.92 6.41 9.87
C ARG A 150 -9.43 6.64 11.29
N GLN A 151 -8.55 5.78 11.76
CA GLN A 151 -8.00 5.85 13.13
C GLN A 151 -6.98 6.97 13.24
N TRP A 152 -6.21 7.20 12.18
CA TRP A 152 -5.16 8.22 12.10
C TRP A 152 -5.29 8.99 10.78
N PRO A 153 -6.19 9.99 10.70
CA PRO A 153 -6.50 10.68 9.44
C PRO A 153 -5.32 11.48 8.87
N ASP A 154 -4.37 11.85 9.70
CA ASP A 154 -3.19 12.63 9.33
C ASP A 154 -1.97 11.73 9.07
N ALA A 155 -2.07 10.42 9.30
CA ALA A 155 -1.00 9.47 9.04
C ALA A 155 -0.93 9.08 7.57
N VAL A 156 0.29 8.91 7.07
CA VAL A 156 0.53 8.20 5.81
C VAL A 156 0.41 6.70 6.04
N VAL A 157 -0.48 6.03 5.32
CA VAL A 157 -0.62 4.57 5.35
C VAL A 157 0.01 3.99 4.09
N VAL A 158 0.87 2.96 4.24
CA VAL A 158 1.53 2.25 3.13
C VAL A 158 1.32 0.75 3.27
N ALA A 159 0.88 0.10 2.22
CA ALA A 159 0.80 -1.36 2.15
C ALA A 159 2.01 -1.91 1.40
N ILE A 160 2.63 -2.98 1.93
CA ILE A 160 3.73 -3.70 1.28
C ILE A 160 3.30 -5.15 1.07
N GLY A 161 3.46 -5.66 -0.14
CA GLY A 161 3.13 -7.03 -0.49
C GLY A 161 4.05 -8.08 0.13
N PRO A 162 3.77 -9.38 -0.09
CA PRO A 162 4.62 -10.47 0.37
C PRO A 162 6.03 -10.39 -0.25
N SER A 163 7.06 -10.57 0.58
CA SER A 163 8.47 -10.33 0.25
C SER A 163 9.32 -11.58 0.53
N ALA A 164 8.95 -12.72 -0.03
CA ALA A 164 9.59 -14.00 0.23
C ALA A 164 10.70 -14.34 -0.79
N PRO A 165 11.76 -15.11 -0.41
CA PRO A 165 12.73 -15.62 -1.36
C PRO A 165 12.11 -16.69 -2.27
N GLN A 166 12.75 -16.93 -3.42
CA GLN A 166 12.37 -18.03 -4.32
C GLN A 166 12.69 -19.39 -3.69
N PRO A 167 11.86 -20.44 -3.87
CA PRO A 167 10.71 -20.49 -4.78
C PRO A 167 9.39 -19.96 -4.17
N ARG A 168 9.38 -19.59 -2.89
CA ARG A 168 8.16 -19.16 -2.19
C ARG A 168 7.51 -17.93 -2.83
N ALA A 169 8.28 -16.94 -3.27
CA ALA A 169 7.76 -15.75 -3.93
C ALA A 169 6.80 -16.09 -5.08
N LYS A 170 7.10 -17.16 -5.87
CA LYS A 170 6.21 -17.58 -6.97
C LYS A 170 4.82 -18.03 -6.50
N THR A 171 4.71 -18.53 -5.29
CA THR A 171 3.42 -19.00 -4.73
C THR A 171 2.59 -17.89 -4.13
N THR A 172 3.17 -16.68 -3.98
CA THR A 172 2.52 -15.51 -3.37
C THR A 172 2.06 -14.47 -4.39
N VAL A 173 2.24 -14.71 -5.70
CA VAL A 173 1.81 -13.79 -6.77
C VAL A 173 0.33 -13.44 -6.69
N ALA A 174 -0.53 -14.45 -6.50
CA ALA A 174 -1.98 -14.22 -6.37
C ALA A 174 -2.34 -13.44 -5.10
N ILE A 175 -1.58 -13.63 -4.03
CA ILE A 175 -1.73 -12.86 -2.79
C ILE A 175 -1.33 -11.41 -3.02
N SER A 176 -0.18 -11.15 -3.66
CA SER A 176 0.27 -9.79 -3.98
C SER A 176 -0.77 -9.06 -4.81
N ALA A 177 -1.33 -9.72 -5.83
CA ALA A 177 -2.38 -9.15 -6.67
C ALA A 177 -3.66 -8.78 -5.87
N ALA A 178 -4.08 -9.61 -4.91
CA ALA A 178 -5.22 -9.32 -4.06
C ALA A 178 -4.94 -8.18 -3.06
N VAL A 179 -3.71 -8.12 -2.50
CA VAL A 179 -3.27 -7.01 -1.64
C VAL A 179 -3.23 -5.70 -2.44
N ALA A 180 -2.68 -5.72 -3.65
CA ALA A 180 -2.67 -4.57 -4.57
C ALA A 180 -4.09 -4.08 -4.88
N ALA A 181 -5.04 -5.00 -5.14
CA ALA A 181 -6.43 -4.65 -5.41
C ALA A 181 -7.09 -3.98 -4.20
N GLY A 182 -6.95 -4.55 -3.00
CA GLY A 182 -7.50 -3.97 -1.78
C GLY A 182 -6.85 -2.62 -1.40
N ALA A 183 -5.54 -2.45 -1.63
CA ALA A 183 -4.83 -1.19 -1.43
C ALA A 183 -5.32 -0.11 -2.41
N ARG A 184 -5.49 -0.45 -3.69
CA ARG A 184 -6.08 0.43 -4.70
C ARG A 184 -7.50 0.87 -4.30
N ASP A 185 -8.34 -0.07 -3.84
CA ASP A 185 -9.71 0.23 -3.46
C ASP A 185 -9.75 1.10 -2.19
N ALA A 186 -8.79 0.95 -1.29
CA ALA A 186 -8.56 1.86 -0.17
C ALA A 186 -7.90 3.19 -0.57
N ARG A 187 -7.30 3.30 -1.76
CA ARG A 187 -6.52 4.43 -2.26
C ARG A 187 -5.22 4.68 -1.47
N VAL A 188 -4.65 3.61 -0.97
CA VAL A 188 -3.39 3.58 -0.20
C VAL A 188 -2.24 3.20 -1.14
N PRO A 189 -1.06 3.83 -1.04
CA PRO A 189 0.14 3.39 -1.77
C PRO A 189 0.46 1.93 -1.52
N PHE A 190 0.78 1.21 -2.60
CA PHE A 190 1.17 -0.20 -2.54
C PHE A 190 2.56 -0.41 -3.11
N ILE A 191 3.42 -1.10 -2.36
CA ILE A 191 4.76 -1.50 -2.76
C ILE A 191 4.74 -3.00 -3.06
N ASP A 192 4.90 -3.37 -4.33
CA ASP A 192 4.91 -4.78 -4.78
C ASP A 192 6.33 -5.33 -4.86
N ALA A 193 6.76 -6.05 -3.84
CA ALA A 193 8.08 -6.70 -3.80
C ALA A 193 8.27 -7.75 -4.90
N ILE A 194 7.17 -8.34 -5.41
CA ILE A 194 7.21 -9.36 -6.46
C ILE A 194 7.40 -8.71 -7.84
N ASP A 195 6.61 -7.70 -8.16
CA ASP A 195 6.73 -6.95 -9.42
C ASP A 195 8.08 -6.25 -9.53
N ARG A 196 8.58 -5.73 -8.41
CA ARG A 196 9.93 -5.15 -8.28
C ARG A 196 11.06 -6.17 -8.35
N GLN A 197 10.74 -7.46 -8.35
CA GLN A 197 11.71 -8.57 -8.42
C GLN A 197 12.80 -8.52 -7.34
N TRP A 198 12.47 -8.09 -6.13
CA TRP A 198 13.43 -8.03 -5.03
C TRP A 198 14.10 -9.38 -4.77
N PHE A 199 13.33 -10.48 -4.81
CA PHE A 199 13.86 -11.82 -4.67
C PHE A 199 13.68 -12.62 -5.96
N THR A 200 14.80 -12.95 -6.61
CA THR A 200 14.88 -13.68 -7.86
C THR A 200 15.56 -15.03 -7.67
N SER A 201 15.62 -15.86 -8.70
CA SER A 201 16.40 -17.11 -8.65
C SER A 201 17.91 -16.89 -8.51
N SER A 202 18.41 -15.69 -8.85
CA SER A 202 19.84 -15.38 -8.78
C SER A 202 20.32 -14.95 -7.39
N ASN A 203 19.44 -14.34 -6.57
CA ASN A 203 19.84 -13.81 -5.25
C ASN A 203 19.20 -14.55 -4.06
N SER A 204 18.08 -15.23 -4.24
CA SER A 204 17.34 -15.85 -3.14
C SER A 204 18.16 -16.87 -2.33
N ALA A 205 19.08 -17.59 -2.95
CA ALA A 205 19.93 -18.55 -2.25
C ALA A 205 20.86 -17.88 -1.21
N SER A 206 21.30 -16.64 -1.47
CA SER A 206 22.14 -15.87 -0.55
C SER A 206 21.35 -15.28 0.61
N TYR A 207 20.06 -14.98 0.40
CA TYR A 207 19.20 -14.28 1.35
C TYR A 207 18.24 -15.17 2.12
N ALA A 208 18.04 -16.43 1.68
CA ALA A 208 17.15 -17.34 2.37
C ALA A 208 17.78 -17.88 3.67
N ALA A 209 16.96 -17.99 4.71
CA ALA A 209 17.30 -18.74 5.91
C ALA A 209 17.30 -20.26 5.65
N GLY A 210 17.81 -21.04 6.59
CA GLY A 210 17.93 -22.50 6.47
C GLY A 210 16.58 -23.23 6.35
N ASP A 211 15.46 -22.58 6.68
CA ASP A 211 14.13 -23.15 6.49
C ASP A 211 13.57 -22.97 5.07
N GLY A 212 14.27 -22.23 4.21
CA GLY A 212 13.90 -21.92 2.83
C GLY A 212 12.62 -21.09 2.68
N GLN A 213 12.12 -20.52 3.76
CA GLN A 213 10.87 -19.74 3.78
C GLN A 213 11.06 -18.30 4.26
N HIS A 214 11.99 -18.10 5.19
CA HIS A 214 12.31 -16.79 5.76
C HIS A 214 13.65 -16.29 5.22
N LEU A 215 14.00 -15.09 5.59
CA LEU A 215 15.28 -14.47 5.25
C LEU A 215 16.30 -14.69 6.38
N ASN A 216 17.57 -14.75 6.03
CA ASN A 216 18.68 -14.62 6.96
C ASN A 216 18.97 -13.12 7.23
N ASP A 217 19.98 -12.81 8.05
CA ASP A 217 20.33 -11.44 8.41
C ASP A 217 20.64 -10.55 7.19
N ASP A 218 21.39 -11.10 6.21
CA ASP A 218 21.71 -10.36 4.99
C ASP A 218 20.45 -10.11 4.13
N GLY A 219 19.55 -11.09 4.11
CA GLY A 219 18.27 -10.97 3.42
C GLY A 219 17.34 -9.94 4.06
N TYR A 220 17.36 -9.80 5.39
CA TYR A 220 16.56 -8.79 6.07
C TYR A 220 17.13 -7.39 5.88
N ARG A 221 18.45 -7.22 5.92
CA ARG A 221 19.09 -5.93 5.55
C ARG A 221 18.76 -5.54 4.11
N TYR A 222 18.92 -6.47 3.18
CA TYR A 222 18.54 -6.22 1.79
C TYR A 222 17.06 -5.83 1.64
N LEU A 223 16.15 -6.50 2.36
CA LEU A 223 14.72 -6.15 2.33
C LEU A 223 14.47 -4.76 2.94
N ALA A 224 15.18 -4.37 3.98
CA ALA A 224 15.11 -3.02 4.55
C ALA A 224 15.54 -1.96 3.53
N ASP A 225 16.68 -2.15 2.86
CA ASP A 225 17.19 -1.25 1.82
C ASP A 225 16.19 -1.09 0.65
N GLU A 226 15.58 -2.20 0.22
CA GLU A 226 14.60 -2.18 -0.89
C GLU A 226 13.30 -1.46 -0.48
N ILE A 227 12.83 -1.67 0.76
CA ILE A 227 11.66 -0.95 1.30
C ILE A 227 11.99 0.53 1.42
N ASP A 228 13.17 0.87 1.92
CA ASP A 228 13.63 2.24 2.05
C ASP A 228 13.62 2.98 0.72
N GLY A 229 14.26 2.38 -0.29
CA GLY A 229 14.27 2.92 -1.65
C GLY A 229 12.88 3.10 -2.23
N ALA A 230 11.96 2.16 -1.96
CA ALA A 230 10.57 2.25 -2.44
C ALA A 230 9.77 3.34 -1.73
N LEU A 231 9.98 3.58 -0.43
CA LEU A 231 9.39 4.70 0.30
C LEU A 231 9.91 6.04 -0.24
N GLU A 232 11.21 6.14 -0.52
CA GLU A 232 11.81 7.32 -1.16
C GLU A 232 11.23 7.59 -2.56
N GLU A 233 10.91 6.57 -3.33
CA GLU A 233 10.25 6.74 -4.62
C GLU A 233 8.86 7.37 -4.49
N LEU A 234 8.11 7.04 -3.43
CA LEU A 234 6.81 7.64 -3.16
C LEU A 234 6.90 9.15 -2.89
N THR A 235 8.05 9.65 -2.42
CA THR A 235 8.28 11.10 -2.24
C THR A 235 8.47 11.85 -3.55
N ARG A 236 8.68 11.16 -4.66
CA ARG A 236 9.00 11.76 -5.97
C ARG A 236 7.86 11.65 -6.98
N THR A 237 6.88 10.80 -6.74
CA THR A 237 5.85 10.43 -7.73
C THR A 237 4.46 10.55 -7.15
N THR A 238 3.84 11.73 -7.26
CA THR A 238 2.39 11.81 -7.16
C THR A 238 1.79 12.23 -8.51
N PRO A 239 0.76 11.52 -8.99
CA PRO A 239 0.04 11.89 -10.21
C PRO A 239 -0.59 13.28 -10.15
N SER A 240 -0.86 13.84 -8.95
CA SER A 240 -1.49 15.15 -8.77
C SER A 240 -0.59 16.34 -9.11
N GLU A 241 0.74 16.18 -9.03
CA GLU A 241 1.68 17.29 -9.33
C GLU A 241 1.87 17.53 -10.83
N ARG A 242 1.42 16.61 -11.70
CA ARG A 242 1.44 16.84 -13.16
C ARG A 242 0.33 17.76 -13.66
N CYS A 243 -0.56 18.17 -12.78
CA CYS A 243 -1.72 19.03 -13.08
C CYS A 243 -1.64 20.45 -12.53
N SER A 244 -0.51 20.85 -11.94
CA SER A 244 -0.26 22.21 -11.43
C SER A 244 0.51 23.10 -12.41
#